data_048133c57ed124cc29c0d87b93e36ec5
#
_entry.id   048133c57ed124cc29c0d87b93e36ec5
#
_cell.length_a   1.000
_cell.length_b   1.000
_cell.length_c   1.000
_cell.angle_alpha   90.00
_cell.angle_beta   90.00
_cell.angle_gamma   90.00
#
_symmetry.space_group_name_H-M   'P 1'
#
loop_
_entity.id
_entity.type
_entity.pdbx_description
1 polymer ?
#
loop_
_entity_poly.entity_id
_entity_poly.type
_entity_poly.pdbx_seq_one_letter_code
_entity_poly.pdbx_strand_id
1 'polypeptide(L)'
;MKWFAGILIVAVMTAHLILGRNMNMHEQQFGYEKKLPTMSYEGTINGKYFFKMALTREDNILSGTLVNTYKTENEVYGTIDDEDSFVLTEYEDGQKAGVLEGRIMQGGELKGTWSTPEGKKWFPFFLIKAAN
;
A
#
# COMPACT_ATOMS: atom_id res chain seq x y z
N MET A 1 19.03 3.91 1.47
CA MET A 1 18.44 5.16 1.22
C MET A 1 17.49 5.66 2.26
N LYS A 2 17.04 4.81 3.13
CA LYS A 2 16.15 5.23 4.22
C LYS A 2 16.78 6.29 5.11
N TRP A 3 18.06 6.25 5.26
CA TRP A 3 18.76 7.18 6.12
C TRP A 3 18.90 8.58 5.55
N PHE A 4 18.57 8.77 4.27
CA PHE A 4 18.45 10.12 3.72
C PHE A 4 17.31 10.88 4.39
N ALA A 5 16.18 10.22 4.53
CA ALA A 5 15.05 10.81 5.22
C ALA A 5 15.41 11.10 6.68
N GLY A 6 16.19 10.20 7.28
CA GLY A 6 16.66 10.41 8.64
C GLY A 6 17.53 11.64 8.76
N ILE A 7 18.40 11.89 7.81
CA ILE A 7 19.27 13.06 7.84
C ILE A 7 18.45 14.35 7.75
N LEU A 8 17.46 14.38 6.88
CA LEU A 8 16.57 15.53 6.77
C LEU A 8 15.83 15.79 8.07
N ILE A 9 15.34 14.73 8.70
CA ILE A 9 14.64 14.85 9.97
C ILE A 9 15.55 15.42 11.03
N VAL A 10 16.79 14.99 11.08
CA VAL A 10 17.77 15.50 12.04
C VAL A 10 18.00 16.98 11.83
N ALA A 11 18.13 17.40 10.59
CA ALA A 11 18.35 18.82 10.29
C ALA A 11 17.18 19.66 10.77
N VAL A 12 15.96 19.20 10.56
CA VAL A 12 14.77 19.91 11.02
C VAL A 12 14.74 19.99 12.53
N MET A 13 15.08 18.90 13.20
CA MET A 13 15.11 18.89 14.65
C MET A 13 16.15 19.84 15.22
N THR A 14 17.29 19.93 14.57
CA THR A 14 18.34 20.84 14.98
C THR A 14 17.85 22.28 14.96
N ALA A 15 17.13 22.63 13.91
CA ALA A 15 16.55 23.97 13.80
C ALA A 15 15.55 24.24 14.92
N HIS A 16 14.81 23.26 15.33
CA HIS A 16 13.82 23.42 16.40
C HIS A 16 14.45 23.51 17.78
N LEU A 17 15.59 22.89 17.97
CA LEU A 17 16.31 22.97 19.24
C LEU A 17 16.69 24.39 19.60
N ILE A 18 16.97 25.21 18.61
CA ILE A 18 17.33 26.59 18.84
C ILE A 18 16.17 27.38 19.45
N LEU A 19 14.97 26.96 19.13
CA LEU A 19 13.75 27.62 19.59
C LEU A 19 12.97 26.66 20.49
N GLY A 20 13.42 26.50 21.71
CA GLY A 20 12.86 25.51 22.63
C GLY A 20 11.34 25.39 22.65
N ARG A 21 10.63 26.47 22.43
CA ARG A 21 9.17 26.45 22.40
C ARG A 21 8.61 25.69 21.21
N ASN A 22 9.31 25.73 20.11
CA ASN A 22 8.86 25.02 18.90
C ASN A 22 8.99 23.51 19.04
N MET A 23 9.91 23.05 19.86
CA MET A 23 10.04 21.64 20.12
C MET A 23 8.77 21.05 20.72
N ASN A 24 8.19 21.74 21.69
CA ASN A 24 6.97 21.25 22.32
C ASN A 24 5.83 21.16 21.33
N MET A 25 5.71 22.16 20.48
CA MET A 25 4.67 22.14 19.45
C MET A 25 4.91 21.02 18.45
N HIS A 26 6.16 20.80 18.15
CA HIS A 26 6.53 19.74 17.21
C HIS A 26 6.20 18.36 17.77
N GLU A 27 6.49 18.15 19.03
CA GLU A 27 6.14 16.90 19.70
C GLU A 27 4.63 16.67 19.69
N GLN A 28 3.85 17.70 19.89
CA GLN A 28 2.40 17.59 19.82
C GLN A 28 1.92 17.18 18.43
N GLN A 29 2.55 17.70 17.39
CA GLN A 29 2.21 17.31 16.03
C GLN A 29 2.50 15.84 15.78
N PHE A 30 3.59 15.32 16.29
CA PHE A 30 3.88 13.89 16.17
C PHE A 30 2.88 13.03 16.92
N GLY A 31 2.35 13.53 18.00
CA GLY A 31 1.32 12.81 18.76
C GLY A 31 0.00 12.68 18.03
N TYR A 32 -0.20 13.44 16.99
CA TYR A 32 -1.43 13.40 16.19
C TYR A 32 -1.24 12.71 14.84
N GLU A 33 -0.34 11.76 14.80
CA GLU A 33 -0.17 10.99 13.60
C GLU A 33 -1.48 10.33 13.21
N LYS A 34 -2.01 10.70 12.05
CA LYS A 34 -3.30 10.21 11.59
C LYS A 34 -3.19 8.75 11.23
N LYS A 35 -3.93 7.92 11.94
CA LYS A 35 -3.98 6.50 11.64
C LYS A 35 -4.98 6.27 10.52
N LEU A 36 -4.50 5.83 9.37
CA LEU A 36 -5.35 5.56 8.21
C LEU A 36 -6.01 4.20 8.35
N PRO A 37 -7.26 4.08 7.94
CA PRO A 37 -7.93 2.78 7.99
C PRO A 37 -7.33 1.81 6.98
N THR A 38 -7.22 0.56 7.39
CA THR A 38 -6.77 -0.54 6.53
C THR A 38 -7.98 -1.34 6.10
N MET A 39 -8.07 -1.60 4.81
CA MET A 39 -9.12 -2.44 4.26
C MET A 39 -8.53 -3.78 3.85
N SER A 40 -9.20 -4.85 4.27
CA SER A 40 -8.75 -6.22 4.01
C SER A 40 -9.62 -6.87 2.94
N TYR A 41 -8.96 -7.57 2.06
CA TYR A 41 -9.61 -8.27 0.94
C TYR A 41 -9.09 -9.70 0.86
N GLU A 42 -9.91 -10.58 0.31
CA GLU A 42 -9.50 -11.95 0.04
C GLU A 42 -10.16 -12.46 -1.22
N GLY A 43 -9.49 -13.32 -1.94
CA GLY A 43 -10.02 -13.87 -3.17
C GLY A 43 -8.99 -14.68 -3.92
N THR A 44 -9.07 -14.65 -5.25
CA THR A 44 -8.26 -15.53 -6.09
C THR A 44 -7.65 -14.81 -7.27
N ILE A 45 -6.52 -15.33 -7.70
CA ILE A 45 -5.94 -15.06 -9.02
C ILE A 45 -6.22 -16.29 -9.86
N ASN A 46 -6.75 -16.09 -11.05
CA ASN A 46 -7.08 -17.17 -12.00
C ASN A 46 -8.07 -18.20 -11.42
N GLY A 47 -8.90 -17.79 -10.47
CA GLY A 47 -9.90 -18.64 -9.87
C GLY A 47 -9.37 -19.76 -8.97
N LYS A 48 -8.07 -19.85 -8.74
CA LYS A 48 -7.49 -20.95 -7.98
C LYS A 48 -6.38 -20.61 -7.01
N TYR A 49 -5.69 -19.50 -7.19
CA TYR A 49 -4.61 -19.10 -6.29
C TYR A 49 -5.14 -18.11 -5.28
N PHE A 50 -5.34 -18.57 -4.07
CA PHE A 50 -5.89 -17.73 -3.00
C PHE A 50 -4.87 -16.71 -2.54
N PHE A 51 -5.35 -15.50 -2.28
CA PHE A 51 -4.50 -14.49 -1.66
C PHE A 51 -5.35 -13.54 -0.83
N LYS A 52 -4.66 -12.86 0.08
CA LYS A 52 -5.25 -11.84 0.93
C LYS A 52 -4.47 -10.55 0.72
N MET A 53 -5.17 -9.45 0.76
CA MET A 53 -4.53 -8.15 0.58
C MET A 53 -5.07 -7.18 1.61
N ALA A 54 -4.18 -6.43 2.24
CA ALA A 54 -4.54 -5.36 3.15
C ALA A 54 -4.04 -4.05 2.54
N LEU A 55 -4.94 -3.11 2.33
CA LEU A 55 -4.63 -1.84 1.67
C LEU A 55 -4.97 -0.65 2.55
N THR A 56 -4.10 0.32 2.55
CA THR A 56 -4.32 1.63 3.14
C THR A 56 -4.30 2.66 2.01
N ARG A 57 -5.25 3.57 2.03
CA ARG A 57 -5.32 4.64 1.05
C ARG A 57 -5.04 5.98 1.72
N GLU A 58 -4.16 6.75 1.10
CA GLU A 58 -3.93 8.15 1.46
C GLU A 58 -3.95 8.96 0.18
N ASP A 59 -4.98 9.78 0.03
CA ASP A 59 -5.26 10.51 -1.22
C ASP A 59 -5.35 9.55 -2.38
N ASN A 60 -4.46 9.64 -3.35
CA ASN A 60 -4.44 8.76 -4.51
C ASN A 60 -3.38 7.66 -4.41
N ILE A 61 -2.78 7.48 -3.25
CA ILE A 61 -1.75 6.48 -3.03
C ILE A 61 -2.34 5.28 -2.29
N LEU A 62 -2.05 4.10 -2.79
CA LEU A 62 -2.38 2.85 -2.15
C LEU A 62 -1.10 2.16 -1.71
N SER A 63 -1.13 1.60 -0.51
CA SER A 63 0.00 0.83 0.00
C SER A 63 -0.52 -0.30 0.88
N GLY A 64 0.25 -1.35 1.01
CA GLY A 64 -0.16 -2.44 1.87
C GLY A 64 0.63 -3.70 1.65
N THR A 65 -0.02 -4.83 1.92
CA THR A 65 0.60 -6.14 1.84
C THR A 65 -0.30 -7.11 1.10
N LEU A 66 0.33 -8.11 0.51
CA LEU A 66 -0.34 -9.20 -0.18
C LEU A 66 0.26 -10.50 0.32
N VAL A 67 -0.60 -11.41 0.81
CA VAL A 67 -0.18 -12.73 1.27
C VAL A 67 -0.72 -13.76 0.31
N ASN A 68 0.16 -14.53 -0.31
CA ASN A 68 -0.23 -15.52 -1.31
C ASN A 68 -0.51 -16.90 -0.69
N THR A 69 -0.85 -17.85 -1.54
CA THR A 69 -1.15 -19.22 -1.13
C THR A 69 -0.02 -19.87 -0.33
N TYR A 70 1.21 -19.51 -0.61
CA TYR A 70 2.38 -20.05 0.08
C TYR A 70 2.71 -19.29 1.37
N LYS A 71 1.83 -18.38 1.76
CA LYS A 71 1.99 -17.54 2.96
C LYS A 71 3.20 -16.60 2.90
N THR A 72 3.68 -16.33 1.70
CA THR A 72 4.68 -15.30 1.48
C THR A 72 3.99 -13.94 1.52
N GLU A 73 4.51 -13.03 2.33
CA GLU A 73 3.98 -11.68 2.42
C GLU A 73 4.82 -10.74 1.57
N ASN A 74 4.17 -10.12 0.61
CA ASN A 74 4.80 -9.16 -0.29
C ASN A 74 4.22 -7.78 -0.05
N GLU A 75 4.98 -6.75 -0.35
CA GLU A 75 4.49 -5.38 -0.27
C GLU A 75 3.81 -5.00 -1.58
N VAL A 76 2.76 -4.19 -1.50
CA VAL A 76 2.11 -3.61 -2.68
C VAL A 76 2.07 -2.10 -2.53
N TYR A 77 2.28 -1.42 -3.63
CA TYR A 77 2.31 0.03 -3.65
C TYR A 77 1.86 0.53 -5.02
N GLY A 78 1.05 1.58 -5.03
CA GLY A 78 0.60 2.15 -6.29
C GLY A 78 -0.36 3.31 -6.13
N THR A 79 -1.20 3.47 -7.12
CA THR A 79 -2.09 4.64 -7.22
C THR A 79 -3.50 4.23 -7.56
N ILE A 80 -4.44 5.09 -7.21
CA ILE A 80 -5.85 4.95 -7.55
C ILE A 80 -6.36 6.30 -8.05
N ASP A 81 -7.20 6.30 -9.07
CA ASP A 81 -7.76 7.52 -9.61
C ASP A 81 -9.17 7.79 -9.07
N ASP A 82 -9.78 8.86 -9.55
CA ASP A 82 -11.10 9.29 -9.10
C ASP A 82 -12.23 8.37 -9.58
N GLU A 83 -11.95 7.48 -10.52
CA GLU A 83 -12.91 6.51 -11.01
C GLU A 83 -12.70 5.14 -10.38
N ASP A 84 -11.93 5.07 -9.30
CA ASP A 84 -11.63 3.86 -8.55
C ASP A 84 -10.81 2.83 -9.34
N SER A 85 -10.13 3.27 -10.38
CA SER A 85 -9.17 2.43 -11.12
C SER A 85 -7.80 2.52 -10.47
N PHE A 86 -7.16 1.38 -10.26
CA PHE A 86 -5.89 1.34 -9.56
C PHE A 86 -4.84 0.52 -10.28
N VAL A 87 -3.60 0.85 -9.99
CA VAL A 87 -2.44 0.07 -10.40
C VAL A 87 -1.58 -0.13 -9.16
N LEU A 88 -1.33 -1.38 -8.82
CA LEU A 88 -0.47 -1.74 -7.69
C LEU A 88 0.70 -2.56 -8.21
N THR A 89 1.88 -2.24 -7.73
CA THR A 89 3.06 -3.08 -7.99
C THR A 89 3.32 -3.91 -6.76
N GLU A 90 3.49 -5.21 -6.97
CA GLU A 90 3.83 -6.16 -5.93
C GLU A 90 5.35 -6.33 -5.88
N TYR A 91 5.91 -6.29 -4.67
CA TYR A 91 7.35 -6.42 -4.45
C TYR A 91 7.62 -7.60 -3.52
N GLU A 92 8.53 -8.44 -3.92
CA GLU A 92 9.02 -9.53 -3.11
C GLU A 92 10.49 -9.27 -2.81
N ASP A 93 10.83 -9.11 -1.54
CA ASP A 93 12.18 -8.76 -1.10
C ASP A 93 12.76 -7.56 -1.86
N GLY A 94 11.90 -6.56 -2.07
CA GLY A 94 12.31 -5.32 -2.73
C GLY A 94 12.36 -5.39 -4.24
N GLN A 95 12.08 -6.54 -4.84
CA GLN A 95 12.07 -6.69 -6.29
C GLN A 95 10.65 -6.80 -6.81
N LYS A 96 10.41 -6.22 -7.96
CA LYS A 96 9.10 -6.23 -8.60
C LYS A 96 8.72 -7.67 -8.93
N ALA A 97 7.59 -8.11 -8.38
CA ALA A 97 7.12 -9.49 -8.53
C ALA A 97 5.84 -9.58 -9.36
N GLY A 98 5.11 -8.50 -9.49
CA GLY A 98 3.89 -8.50 -10.29
C GLY A 98 3.23 -7.14 -10.30
N VAL A 99 2.19 -7.02 -11.11
CA VAL A 99 1.39 -5.80 -11.23
C VAL A 99 -0.08 -6.18 -11.18
N LEU A 100 -0.84 -5.48 -10.32
CA LEU A 100 -2.29 -5.63 -10.27
C LEU A 100 -2.90 -4.36 -10.83
N GLU A 101 -3.66 -4.50 -11.89
CA GLU A 101 -4.43 -3.41 -12.48
C GLU A 101 -5.90 -3.76 -12.37
N GLY A 102 -6.68 -2.88 -11.79
CA GLY A 102 -8.07 -3.20 -11.59
C GLY A 102 -8.90 -2.02 -11.16
N ARG A 103 -10.07 -2.35 -10.64
CA ARG A 103 -11.04 -1.36 -10.24
C ARG A 103 -11.77 -1.82 -8.99
N ILE A 104 -12.09 -0.86 -8.13
CA ILE A 104 -13.01 -1.09 -7.02
C ILE A 104 -14.40 -0.98 -7.58
N MET A 105 -15.15 -2.06 -7.49
CA MET A 105 -16.51 -2.13 -8.03
C MET A 105 -17.49 -1.49 -7.05
N GLN A 106 -18.70 -1.24 -7.51
CA GLN A 106 -19.73 -0.59 -6.74
C GLN A 106 -20.06 -1.31 -5.43
N GLY A 107 -19.98 -2.64 -5.43
CA GLY A 107 -20.19 -3.44 -4.22
C GLY A 107 -18.98 -3.53 -3.30
N GLY A 108 -17.88 -2.92 -3.66
CA GLY A 108 -16.65 -2.93 -2.86
C GLY A 108 -15.66 -4.01 -3.23
N GLU A 109 -16.03 -4.94 -4.13
CA GLU A 109 -15.11 -5.96 -4.60
C GLU A 109 -14.05 -5.36 -5.54
N LEU A 110 -12.89 -6.00 -5.62
CA LEU A 110 -11.82 -5.62 -6.53
C LEU A 110 -11.77 -6.62 -7.67
N LYS A 111 -11.75 -6.11 -8.88
CA LYS A 111 -11.60 -6.93 -10.08
C LYS A 111 -10.52 -6.36 -10.96
N GLY A 112 -9.78 -7.23 -11.60
CA GLY A 112 -8.75 -6.78 -12.53
C GLY A 112 -7.86 -7.90 -12.99
N THR A 113 -6.63 -7.54 -13.30
CA THR A 113 -5.64 -8.43 -13.89
C THR A 113 -4.35 -8.35 -13.08
N TRP A 114 -3.84 -9.50 -12.71
CA TRP A 114 -2.47 -9.64 -12.20
C TRP A 114 -1.58 -10.05 -13.36
N SER A 115 -0.42 -9.44 -13.47
CA SER A 115 0.54 -9.78 -14.52
C SER A 115 1.94 -9.92 -13.95
N THR A 116 2.79 -10.66 -14.67
CA THR A 116 4.22 -10.70 -14.38
C THR A 116 4.81 -9.30 -14.63
N PRO A 117 5.99 -8.98 -14.03
CA PRO A 117 6.58 -7.65 -14.17
C PRO A 117 6.76 -7.19 -15.61
N GLU A 118 7.14 -8.11 -16.50
CA GLU A 118 7.31 -7.80 -17.93
C GLU A 118 6.02 -7.90 -18.74
N GLY A 119 4.92 -8.28 -18.10
CA GLY A 119 3.62 -8.36 -18.77
C GLY A 119 3.41 -9.56 -19.67
N LYS A 120 4.29 -10.56 -19.63
CA LYS A 120 4.19 -11.72 -20.52
C LYS A 120 3.07 -12.68 -20.14
N LYS A 121 2.78 -12.79 -18.86
CA LYS A 121 1.68 -13.62 -18.36
C LYS A 121 0.75 -12.75 -17.54
N TRP A 122 -0.53 -12.98 -17.70
CA TRP A 122 -1.53 -12.25 -16.94
C TRP A 122 -2.71 -13.17 -16.64
N PHE A 123 -3.34 -12.92 -15.49
CA PHE A 123 -4.47 -13.70 -15.02
C PHE A 123 -5.49 -12.78 -14.37
N PRO A 124 -6.77 -13.08 -14.50
CA PRO A 124 -7.77 -12.27 -13.83
C PRO A 124 -7.71 -12.49 -12.32
N PHE A 125 -8.02 -11.46 -11.55
CA PHE A 125 -8.20 -11.61 -10.12
C PHE A 125 -9.56 -11.07 -9.69
N PHE A 126 -10.03 -11.62 -8.59
CA PHE A 126 -11.27 -11.18 -7.97
C PHE A 126 -11.10 -11.26 -6.45
N LEU A 127 -11.38 -10.16 -5.78
CA LEU A 127 -11.27 -10.06 -4.33
C LEU A 127 -12.55 -9.47 -3.77
N ILE A 128 -12.95 -10.00 -2.64
CA ILE A 128 -14.05 -9.42 -1.87
C ILE A 128 -13.51 -8.85 -0.57
N LYS A 129 -14.25 -7.92 0.01
CA LYS A 129 -13.91 -7.39 1.30
C LYS A 129 -13.95 -8.51 2.32
N ALA A 130 -12.88 -8.68 3.08
CA ALA A 130 -12.83 -9.68 4.12
C ALA A 130 -13.68 -9.21 5.30
N ALA A 131 -14.35 -10.17 5.97
CA ALA A 131 -15.07 -9.88 7.20
C ALA A 131 -14.08 -9.54 8.30
N ASN A 132 -14.39 -8.51 9.09
CA ASN A 132 -13.56 -8.12 10.24
C ASN A 132 -13.98 -8.90 11.48
#